data_9ea102fa3acd234542e5caf763080925
#
_entry.id   9ea102fa3acd234542e5caf763080925
#
_cell.length_a   1.000
_cell.length_b   1.000
_cell.length_c   1.000
_cell.angle_alpha   90.00
_cell.angle_beta   90.00
_cell.angle_gamma   90.00
#
_symmetry.space_group_name_H-M   'P 1'
#
loop_
_entity.id
_entity.type
_entity.pdbx_description
1 polymer ?
#
loop_
_entity_poly.entity_id
_entity_poly.type
_entity_poly.pdbx_seq_one_letter_code
_entity_poly.pdbx_strand_id
1 'polypeptide(L)'
;MHFVPESRAGEVFSSSPLPIWHNTCILVAEREEPALTGEAERYFLMKKIEAIIKPFKLDEVKEALQEVGLQGITVTEAKGFGRQKGHTELYRGAEYVVDFLPKVKVEVVLADENAEAVIEAIRNAAQTGRIGDGKIFVSNIEEVIRIRTGETGVDAI
;
A
#
# COMPACT_ATOMS: atom_id res chain seq x y z
N MET A 1 -54.30 -38.06 -40.74
CA MET A 1 -54.03 -37.05 -41.76
C MET A 1 -52.67 -36.58 -41.51
N HIS A 2 -51.71 -37.21 -42.20
CA HIS A 2 -51.03 -36.68 -43.38
C HIS A 2 -50.33 -35.31 -43.08
N PHE A 3 -49.05 -35.17 -43.11
CA PHE A 3 -48.15 -35.34 -44.26
C PHE A 3 -46.69 -35.27 -43.78
N VAL A 4 -45.84 -36.18 -44.16
CA VAL A 4 -44.40 -36.07 -44.29
C VAL A 4 -44.15 -35.73 -45.79
N PRO A 5 -43.13 -34.89 -46.06
CA PRO A 5 -42.03 -35.45 -46.86
C PRO A 5 -40.66 -34.81 -46.35
N GLU A 6 -39.68 -35.67 -46.25
CA GLU A 6 -38.64 -36.05 -47.22
C GLU A 6 -37.51 -35.10 -47.49
N SER A 7 -36.37 -35.51 -46.95
CA SER A 7 -35.00 -35.62 -47.53
C SER A 7 -34.45 -34.53 -48.42
N ARG A 8 -33.21 -34.08 -48.03
CA ARG A 8 -32.02 -34.06 -48.94
C ARG A 8 -30.78 -33.84 -48.05
N ALA A 9 -29.98 -34.81 -48.00
CA ALA A 9 -28.70 -35.09 -48.62
C ALA A 9 -27.64 -33.99 -48.59
N GLY A 10 -26.56 -34.24 -47.86
CA GLY A 10 -25.17 -34.12 -48.29
C GLY A 10 -24.60 -32.72 -48.44
N GLU A 11 -23.91 -32.25 -47.43
CA GLU A 11 -22.78 -31.37 -47.72
C GLU A 11 -21.53 -31.85 -46.97
N VAL A 12 -20.54 -32.00 -47.80
CA VAL A 12 -19.20 -32.52 -47.55
C VAL A 12 -18.48 -31.62 -46.57
N PHE A 13 -18.01 -32.17 -45.46
CA PHE A 13 -17.11 -31.51 -44.54
C PHE A 13 -15.76 -31.31 -45.24
N SER A 14 -15.54 -30.12 -45.79
CA SER A 14 -14.26 -29.67 -46.27
C SER A 14 -13.36 -29.33 -45.05
N SER A 15 -12.37 -30.19 -44.84
CA SER A 15 -11.30 -29.97 -43.87
C SER A 15 -10.43 -28.80 -44.32
N SER A 16 -10.68 -27.63 -43.77
CA SER A 16 -9.72 -26.50 -43.86
C SER A 16 -8.64 -26.67 -42.82
N PRO A 17 -7.36 -26.61 -43.19
CA PRO A 17 -6.27 -26.66 -42.23
C PRO A 17 -6.29 -25.42 -41.34
N LEU A 18 -6.10 -25.60 -40.03
CA LEU A 18 -5.92 -24.56 -39.05
C LEU A 18 -4.77 -23.64 -39.45
N PRO A 19 -4.90 -22.33 -39.28
CA PRO A 19 -3.80 -21.42 -39.59
C PRO A 19 -2.65 -21.67 -38.59
N ILE A 20 -1.48 -21.91 -39.18
CA ILE A 20 -0.20 -21.96 -38.47
C ILE A 20 0.02 -20.61 -37.84
N TRP A 21 -0.05 -20.55 -36.53
CA TRP A 21 0.35 -19.37 -35.77
C TRP A 21 1.85 -19.15 -36.01
N HIS A 22 2.17 -18.25 -36.94
CA HIS A 22 3.49 -17.72 -37.05
C HIS A 22 3.81 -17.02 -35.72
N ASN A 23 4.87 -17.49 -35.11
CA ASN A 23 5.47 -16.92 -33.92
C ASN A 23 5.94 -15.49 -34.24
N THR A 24 5.01 -14.55 -34.25
CA THR A 24 5.32 -13.14 -34.35
C THR A 24 5.89 -12.76 -32.99
N CYS A 25 7.21 -12.74 -32.93
CA CYS A 25 7.94 -12.17 -31.83
C CYS A 25 7.38 -10.73 -31.66
N ILE A 26 6.50 -10.52 -30.69
CA ILE A 26 6.09 -9.18 -30.28
C ILE A 26 7.37 -8.59 -29.68
N LEU A 27 8.05 -7.77 -30.43
CA LEU A 27 8.98 -6.79 -29.91
C LEU A 27 8.19 -5.98 -28.88
N VAL A 28 8.33 -6.35 -27.62
CA VAL A 28 7.97 -5.46 -26.52
C VAL A 28 8.92 -4.28 -26.72
N ALA A 29 8.40 -3.22 -27.32
CA ALA A 29 9.09 -1.94 -27.29
C ALA A 29 9.35 -1.66 -25.81
N GLU A 30 10.61 -1.75 -25.41
CA GLU A 30 11.05 -1.19 -24.14
C GLU A 30 10.50 0.24 -24.14
N ARG A 31 9.51 0.50 -23.30
CA ARG A 31 9.13 1.86 -23.00
C ARG A 31 10.38 2.45 -22.36
N GLU A 32 11.10 3.24 -23.15
CA GLU A 32 12.02 4.19 -22.57
C GLU A 32 11.20 5.00 -21.58
N GLU A 33 11.42 4.77 -20.31
CA GLU A 33 10.91 5.66 -19.28
C GLU A 33 11.44 7.05 -19.65
N PRO A 34 10.57 8.06 -19.74
CA PRO A 34 11.05 9.40 -20.05
C PRO A 34 12.12 9.73 -19.02
N ALA A 35 13.35 9.98 -19.48
CA ALA A 35 14.42 10.46 -18.62
C ALA A 35 13.86 11.65 -17.86
N LEU A 36 13.62 11.46 -16.54
CA LEU A 36 13.16 12.52 -15.66
C LEU A 36 14.22 13.61 -15.75
N THR A 37 13.89 14.73 -16.38
CA THR A 37 14.78 15.90 -16.39
C THR A 37 15.03 16.29 -14.94
N GLY A 38 16.23 16.76 -14.60
CA GLY A 38 16.68 16.99 -13.22
C GLY A 38 15.76 17.83 -12.32
N GLU A 39 14.74 18.50 -12.88
CA GLU A 39 13.66 19.15 -12.14
C GLU A 39 12.61 18.12 -11.62
N ALA A 40 12.32 17.05 -12.37
CA ALA A 40 11.41 15.99 -11.92
C ALA A 40 12.03 15.15 -10.80
N GLU A 41 13.35 14.94 -10.80
CA GLU A 41 14.05 14.24 -9.71
C GLU A 41 14.02 15.03 -8.39
N ARG A 42 13.95 16.35 -8.43
CA ARG A 42 13.80 17.18 -7.22
C ARG A 42 12.46 17.02 -6.52
N TYR A 43 11.39 16.67 -7.25
CA TYR A 43 10.05 16.55 -6.67
C TYR A 43 9.81 15.28 -5.86
N PHE A 44 10.71 14.30 -5.92
CA PHE A 44 10.52 13.01 -5.25
C PHE A 44 11.55 12.69 -4.16
N LEU A 45 12.30 13.70 -3.72
CA LEU A 45 13.35 13.50 -2.70
C LEU A 45 12.82 13.32 -1.27
N MET A 46 11.52 13.43 -1.08
CA MET A 46 10.90 13.35 0.25
C MET A 46 9.76 12.34 0.28
N LYS A 47 9.72 11.58 1.36
CA LYS A 47 8.67 10.60 1.62
C LYS A 47 7.95 10.91 2.93
N LYS A 48 6.65 10.64 2.92
CA LYS A 48 5.83 10.52 4.13
C LYS A 48 5.58 9.05 4.39
N ILE A 49 5.91 8.61 5.57
CA ILE A 49 5.60 7.28 6.07
C ILE A 49 4.51 7.41 7.12
N GLU A 50 3.40 6.73 6.91
CA GLU A 50 2.30 6.61 7.84
C GLU A 50 2.19 5.15 8.29
N ALA A 51 2.38 4.89 9.56
CA ALA A 51 2.26 3.55 10.13
C ALA A 51 1.07 3.45 11.07
N ILE A 52 0.16 2.54 10.80
CA ILE A 52 -0.94 2.21 11.72
C ILE A 52 -0.50 1.00 12.53
N ILE A 53 -0.32 1.18 13.83
CA ILE A 53 0.24 0.18 14.74
C ILE A 53 -0.68 -0.10 15.93
N LYS A 54 -0.37 -1.15 16.68
CA LYS A 54 -1.01 -1.41 17.97
C LYS A 54 -0.51 -0.39 19.01
N PRO A 55 -1.38 0.13 19.91
CA PRO A 55 -0.99 1.17 20.86
C PRO A 55 0.21 0.80 21.74
N PHE A 56 0.26 -0.44 22.23
CA PHE A 56 1.34 -0.89 23.11
C PHE A 56 2.70 -1.05 22.43
N LYS A 57 2.76 -0.90 21.08
CA LYS A 57 4.00 -0.92 20.30
C LYS A 57 4.59 0.48 20.05
N LEU A 58 3.91 1.52 20.51
CA LEU A 58 4.33 2.89 20.23
C LEU A 58 5.72 3.21 20.78
N ASP A 59 6.00 2.82 22.02
CA ASP A 59 7.29 3.13 22.66
C ASP A 59 8.44 2.40 21.94
N GLU A 60 8.28 1.12 21.60
CA GLU A 60 9.28 0.36 20.84
C GLU A 60 9.55 0.98 19.46
N VAL A 61 8.48 1.42 18.77
CA VAL A 61 8.62 2.09 17.46
C VAL A 61 9.31 3.44 17.61
N LYS A 62 9.00 4.22 18.64
CA LYS A 62 9.66 5.49 18.92
C LYS A 62 11.16 5.30 19.14
N GLU A 63 11.54 4.34 19.96
CA GLU A 63 12.95 4.02 20.23
C GLU A 63 13.67 3.60 18.94
N ALA A 64 13.10 2.70 18.17
CA ALA A 64 13.67 2.26 16.90
C ALA A 64 13.84 3.41 15.89
N LEU A 65 12.90 4.36 15.85
CA LEU A 65 13.01 5.54 14.99
C LEU A 65 14.11 6.51 15.45
N GLN A 66 14.33 6.64 16.74
CA GLN A 66 15.43 7.44 17.28
C GLN A 66 16.79 6.80 16.96
N GLU A 67 16.91 5.48 17.00
CA GLU A 67 18.13 4.75 16.64
C GLU A 67 18.56 4.97 15.19
N VAL A 68 17.59 5.10 14.26
CA VAL A 68 17.87 5.44 12.86
C VAL A 68 18.02 6.95 12.62
N GLY A 69 18.10 7.75 13.68
CA GLY A 69 18.44 9.18 13.61
C GLY A 69 17.25 10.12 13.39
N LEU A 70 16.00 9.64 13.43
CA LEU A 70 14.82 10.50 13.31
C LEU A 70 14.60 11.31 14.58
N GLN A 71 14.44 12.64 14.42
CA GLN A 71 14.26 13.57 15.52
C GLN A 71 12.80 13.95 15.79
N GLY A 72 11.92 13.74 14.81
CA GLY A 72 10.52 14.15 14.90
C GLY A 72 9.55 13.09 14.39
N ILE A 73 8.51 12.83 15.17
CA ILE A 73 7.38 11.99 14.79
C ILE A 73 6.08 12.67 15.16
N THR A 74 5.03 12.45 14.39
CA THR A 74 3.67 12.86 14.75
C THR A 74 2.89 11.62 15.11
N VAL A 75 2.18 11.66 16.23
CA VAL A 75 1.38 10.53 16.72
C VAL A 75 -0.07 10.95 16.84
N THR A 76 -0.97 10.13 16.30
CA THR A 76 -2.42 10.35 16.38
C THR A 76 -3.10 9.07 16.85
N GLU A 77 -3.99 9.18 17.84
CA GLU A 77 -4.85 8.07 18.21
C GLU A 77 -5.86 7.79 17.11
N ALA A 78 -6.03 6.53 16.76
CA ALA A 78 -6.92 6.09 15.71
C ALA A 78 -7.74 4.89 16.17
N LYS A 79 -8.84 4.63 15.47
CA LYS A 79 -9.64 3.44 15.64
C LYS A 79 -9.65 2.67 14.32
N GLY A 80 -9.35 1.39 14.38
CA GLY A 80 -9.28 0.53 13.19
C GLY A 80 -10.31 -0.58 13.22
N PHE A 81 -10.95 -0.80 12.09
CA PHE A 81 -11.77 -1.96 11.81
C PHE A 81 -11.07 -2.84 10.75
N GLY A 82 -11.07 -4.15 10.92
CA GLY A 82 -10.42 -5.03 9.95
C GLY A 82 -10.59 -6.52 10.28
N ARG A 83 -9.68 -7.36 9.74
CA ARG A 83 -9.72 -8.83 9.94
C ARG A 83 -9.66 -9.26 11.41
N GLN A 84 -9.11 -8.41 12.25
CA GLN A 84 -9.18 -8.59 13.69
C GLN A 84 -10.63 -8.28 14.09
N LYS A 85 -11.37 -9.30 14.45
CA LYS A 85 -12.75 -9.15 14.93
C LYS A 85 -12.73 -8.37 16.24
N GLY A 86 -13.71 -7.46 16.41
CA GLY A 86 -14.01 -6.85 17.68
C GLY A 86 -14.30 -7.89 18.76
N HIS A 87 -14.41 -7.46 19.98
CA HIS A 87 -14.81 -8.28 21.10
C HIS A 87 -16.13 -7.77 21.68
N THR A 88 -16.85 -8.66 22.33
CA THR A 88 -18.08 -8.30 23.01
C THR A 88 -17.74 -7.84 24.43
N GLU A 89 -18.16 -6.66 24.80
CA GLU A 89 -18.06 -6.16 26.18
C GLU A 89 -19.43 -6.23 26.86
N LEU A 90 -19.45 -6.66 28.13
CA LEU A 90 -20.61 -6.66 28.98
C LEU A 90 -20.64 -5.38 29.82
N TYR A 91 -21.60 -4.52 29.56
CA TYR A 91 -21.83 -3.34 30.39
C TYR A 91 -23.25 -3.35 30.94
N ARG A 92 -23.37 -3.39 32.27
CA ARG A 92 -24.67 -3.43 32.99
C ARG A 92 -25.63 -4.54 32.53
N GLY A 93 -25.07 -5.70 32.14
CA GLY A 93 -25.86 -6.85 31.68
C GLY A 93 -26.30 -6.81 30.21
N ALA A 94 -25.88 -5.79 29.44
CA ALA A 94 -26.09 -5.73 28.00
C ALA A 94 -24.75 -6.02 27.28
N GLU A 95 -24.84 -6.80 26.21
CA GLU A 95 -23.68 -7.09 25.33
C GLU A 95 -23.53 -5.99 24.29
N TYR A 96 -22.34 -5.40 24.22
CA TYR A 96 -21.97 -4.43 23.17
C TYR A 96 -20.86 -5.00 22.30
N VAL A 97 -21.08 -5.01 21.00
CA VAL A 97 -20.04 -5.41 20.04
C VAL A 97 -19.11 -4.21 19.81
N VAL A 98 -17.85 -4.35 20.18
CA VAL A 98 -16.81 -3.36 19.91
C VAL A 98 -16.16 -3.72 18.59
N ASP A 99 -16.61 -3.11 17.50
CA ASP A 99 -16.09 -3.36 16.15
C ASP A 99 -14.77 -2.62 15.87
N PHE A 100 -14.61 -1.45 16.47
CA PHE A 100 -13.44 -0.60 16.30
C PHE A 100 -12.44 -0.79 17.44
N LEU A 101 -11.24 -1.23 17.11
CA LEU A 101 -10.16 -1.41 18.06
C LEU A 101 -9.21 -0.21 18.07
N PRO A 102 -8.66 0.15 19.24
CA PRO A 102 -7.71 1.24 19.34
C PRO A 102 -6.46 0.94 18.53
N LYS A 103 -5.98 1.94 17.83
CA LYS A 103 -4.75 1.98 17.03
C LYS A 103 -4.04 3.29 17.26
N VAL A 104 -2.79 3.34 16.84
CA VAL A 104 -2.02 4.56 16.78
C VAL A 104 -1.50 4.72 15.36
N LYS A 105 -1.63 5.93 14.83
CA LYS A 105 -1.01 6.34 13.58
C LYS A 105 0.25 7.13 13.91
N VAL A 106 1.38 6.64 13.43
CA VAL A 106 2.67 7.34 13.48
C VAL A 106 2.95 7.88 12.10
N GLU A 107 3.28 9.17 12.02
CA GLU A 107 3.62 9.85 10.78
C GLU A 107 5.02 10.43 10.89
N VAL A 108 5.82 10.20 9.86
CA VAL A 108 7.16 10.79 9.71
C VAL A 108 7.34 11.28 8.28
N VAL A 109 8.04 12.39 8.12
CA VAL A 109 8.49 12.90 6.82
C VAL A 109 10.01 12.91 6.83
N LEU A 110 10.62 12.44 5.75
CA LEU A 110 12.06 12.25 5.67
C LEU A 110 12.55 12.28 4.21
N ALA A 111 13.85 12.40 4.03
CA ALA A 111 14.47 12.26 2.72
C ALA A 111 14.35 10.81 2.20
N ASP A 112 14.16 10.66 0.91
CA ASP A 112 13.91 9.36 0.25
C ASP A 112 15.01 8.32 0.57
N GLU A 113 16.25 8.74 0.65
CA GLU A 113 17.40 7.89 0.97
C GLU A 113 17.29 7.15 2.32
N ASN A 114 16.55 7.72 3.27
CA ASN A 114 16.35 7.14 4.60
C ASN A 114 15.07 6.31 4.71
N ALA A 115 14.25 6.27 3.65
CA ALA A 115 12.91 5.69 3.72
C ALA A 115 12.94 4.18 4.03
N GLU A 116 13.84 3.44 3.41
CA GLU A 116 13.91 1.99 3.59
C GLU A 116 14.33 1.62 5.01
N ALA A 117 15.35 2.30 5.55
CA ALA A 117 15.81 2.07 6.93
C ALA A 117 14.71 2.34 7.96
N VAL A 118 13.94 3.41 7.75
CA VAL A 118 12.82 3.79 8.63
C VAL A 118 11.66 2.80 8.52
N ILE A 119 11.32 2.34 7.32
CA ILE A 119 10.30 1.32 7.10
C ILE A 119 10.68 0.02 7.82
N GLU A 120 11.93 -0.40 7.70
CA GLU A 120 12.41 -1.60 8.38
C GLU A 120 12.39 -1.46 9.91
N ALA A 121 12.82 -0.33 10.43
CA ALA A 121 12.78 -0.04 11.87
C ALA A 121 11.34 -0.13 12.42
N ILE A 122 10.38 0.53 11.78
CA ILE A 122 8.97 0.48 12.17
C ILE A 122 8.45 -0.95 12.09
N ARG A 123 8.72 -1.65 10.97
CA ARG A 123 8.23 -3.03 10.75
C ARG A 123 8.73 -3.96 11.85
N ASN A 124 10.01 -3.93 12.14
CA ASN A 124 10.63 -4.81 13.10
C ASN A 124 10.14 -4.53 14.53
N ALA A 125 10.00 -3.27 14.91
CA ALA A 125 9.50 -2.88 16.23
C ALA A 125 8.00 -3.16 16.40
N ALA A 126 7.18 -2.90 15.37
CA ALA A 126 5.73 -3.04 15.45
C ALA A 126 5.23 -4.47 15.29
N GLN A 127 6.01 -5.35 14.66
CA GLN A 127 5.60 -6.70 14.31
C GLN A 127 5.40 -7.59 15.56
N THR A 128 4.23 -8.22 15.67
CA THR A 128 3.94 -9.26 16.66
C THR A 128 3.66 -10.63 16.03
N GLY A 129 3.54 -10.70 14.70
CA GLY A 129 3.15 -11.89 13.94
C GLY A 129 1.67 -12.24 14.04
N ARG A 130 0.86 -11.39 14.67
CA ARG A 130 -0.58 -11.62 14.87
C ARG A 130 -1.41 -10.70 13.98
N ILE A 131 -2.60 -11.15 13.62
CA ILE A 131 -3.57 -10.31 12.91
C ILE A 131 -3.76 -9.00 13.66
N GLY A 132 -3.77 -7.89 12.93
CA GLY A 132 -3.96 -6.56 13.48
C GLY A 132 -2.66 -5.82 13.81
N ASP A 133 -1.49 -6.28 13.40
CA ASP A 133 -0.22 -5.56 13.55
C ASP A 133 -0.23 -4.19 12.85
N GLY A 134 -1.04 -4.06 11.80
CA GLY A 134 -1.24 -2.78 11.10
C GLY A 134 -0.67 -2.77 9.69
N LYS A 135 -0.37 -1.58 9.20
CA LYS A 135 0.17 -1.34 7.85
C LYS A 135 1.04 -0.10 7.85
N ILE A 136 1.98 -0.07 6.94
CA ILE A 136 2.80 1.10 6.63
C ILE A 136 2.39 1.59 5.24
N PHE A 137 2.16 2.88 5.11
CA PHE A 137 1.88 3.56 3.86
C PHE A 137 3.04 4.50 3.57
N VAL A 138 3.47 4.53 2.32
CA VAL A 138 4.54 5.42 1.85
C VAL A 138 4.00 6.25 0.71
N SER A 139 4.17 7.55 0.81
CA SER A 139 3.74 8.50 -0.22
C SER A 139 4.83 9.53 -0.50
N ASN A 140 4.85 10.03 -1.73
CA ASN A 140 5.73 11.14 -2.09
C ASN A 140 5.19 12.44 -1.49
N ILE A 141 6.07 13.29 -1.02
CA ILE A 141 5.77 14.64 -0.56
C ILE A 141 6.33 15.63 -1.58
N GLU A 142 5.48 16.50 -2.06
CA GLU A 142 5.87 17.52 -3.04
C GLU A 142 6.66 18.65 -2.36
N GLU A 143 6.23 19.08 -1.19
CA GLU A 143 6.87 20.17 -0.46
C GLU A 143 6.66 20.07 1.05
N VAL A 144 7.65 20.50 1.80
CA VAL A 144 7.60 20.69 3.26
C VAL A 144 8.03 22.10 3.58
N ILE A 145 7.32 22.76 4.47
CA ILE A 145 7.64 24.13 4.93
C ILE A 145 7.72 24.13 6.45
N ARG A 146 8.85 24.53 7.00
CA ARG A 146 9.02 24.69 8.44
C ARG A 146 8.37 26.00 8.91
N ILE A 147 7.31 25.90 9.69
CA ILE A 147 6.50 27.07 10.11
C ILE A 147 7.34 28.13 10.81
N ARG A 148 8.29 27.74 11.66
CA ARG A 148 9.09 28.67 12.48
C ARG A 148 10.05 29.51 11.65
N THR A 149 10.69 28.94 10.64
CA THR A 149 11.81 29.55 9.89
C THR A 149 11.46 29.86 8.43
N GLY A 150 10.41 29.22 7.88
CA GLY A 150 10.06 29.34 6.47
C GLY A 150 10.98 28.54 5.53
N GLU A 151 11.87 27.70 6.07
CA GLU A 151 12.67 26.77 5.27
C GLU A 151 11.78 25.79 4.51
N THR A 152 12.19 25.40 3.30
CA THR A 152 11.41 24.54 2.42
C THR A 152 12.20 23.32 1.96
N GLY A 153 11.48 22.29 1.49
CA GLY A 153 12.09 21.07 0.97
C GLY A 153 12.82 20.28 2.05
N VAL A 154 13.95 19.65 1.68
CA VAL A 154 14.74 18.78 2.58
C VAL A 154 15.29 19.55 3.79
N ASP A 155 15.59 20.82 3.65
CA ASP A 155 16.08 21.66 4.75
C ASP A 155 15.00 21.90 5.84
N ALA A 156 13.75 21.67 5.50
CA ALA A 156 12.62 21.82 6.41
C ALA A 156 12.29 20.57 7.24
N ILE A 157 12.98 19.46 6.99
CA ILE A 157 12.75 18.18 7.68
C ILE A 157 13.57 18.09 8.95
#